data_f6e02324ed586556a76d1bdeb2024beb
#
_entry.id   f6e02324ed586556a76d1bdeb2024beb
#
_cell.length_a   1.000
_cell.length_b   1.000
_cell.length_c   1.000
_cell.angle_alpha   90.00
_cell.angle_beta   90.00
_cell.angle_gamma   90.00
#
_symmetry.space_group_name_H-M   'P 1'
#
loop_
_entity.id
_entity.type
_entity.pdbx_description
1 polymer ?
#
loop_
_entity_poly.entity_id
_entity_poly.type
_entity_poly.pdbx_seq_one_letter_code
_entity_poly.pdbx_strand_id
1 'polypeptide(L)'
;MFCIKEVWNAGNRTDLRLKLVSYTGLSPNHSGRRTCSISRITPHAVVGQLSVERICDCFKDSSRQASCNYCIGADGRIGLCVDEQNRSWCSSSRDNDQRAVTIECASDLTEPYAMKPEVYSALVELCTDICRRNGKRRVVWISDRDKALSYEVKPDEMLLTVHRWFARKSCPGNWLMERLSSLADKISLSGWQGDWESAIRHRGVSGIDRILLHRT
;
A
#
# COMPACT_ATOMS: atom_id res chain seq x y z
N MET A 1 28.77 -2.15 -17.08
CA MET A 1 27.58 -1.42 -16.62
C MET A 1 27.46 -1.64 -15.13
N PHE A 2 27.98 -0.72 -14.32
CA PHE A 2 28.15 -0.90 -12.88
C PHE A 2 26.84 -0.57 -12.15
N CYS A 3 26.30 -1.54 -11.47
CA CYS A 3 25.16 -1.36 -10.56
C CYS A 3 25.68 -0.69 -9.27
N ILE A 4 25.39 0.58 -9.10
CA ILE A 4 25.68 1.29 -7.85
C ILE A 4 24.69 0.77 -6.80
N LYS A 5 25.18 -0.06 -5.89
CA LYS A 5 24.46 -0.44 -4.66
C LYS A 5 24.45 0.77 -3.73
N GLU A 6 23.39 1.56 -3.77
CA GLU A 6 23.13 2.50 -2.68
C GLU A 6 22.79 1.71 -1.42
N VAL A 7 23.69 1.74 -0.47
CA VAL A 7 23.50 1.23 0.89
C VAL A 7 22.60 2.20 1.63
N TRP A 8 21.30 2.06 1.44
CA TRP A 8 20.31 2.74 2.28
C TRP A 8 20.19 2.01 3.62
N ASN A 9 20.39 2.76 4.70
CA ASN A 9 20.45 2.30 6.08
C ASN A 9 19.18 1.52 6.49
N ALA A 10 19.28 0.21 6.66
CA ALA A 10 18.17 -0.70 6.97
C ALA A 10 17.55 -0.45 8.38
N GLY A 11 18.25 0.23 9.28
CA GLY A 11 17.82 0.45 10.66
C GLY A 11 16.59 1.35 10.85
N ASN A 12 16.39 2.34 9.94
CA ASN A 12 15.30 3.32 10.08
C ASN A 12 13.96 2.86 9.45
N ARG A 13 13.99 1.82 8.60
CA ARG A 13 12.77 1.29 7.95
C ARG A 13 11.94 0.38 8.85
N THR A 14 12.59 -0.32 9.76
CA THR A 14 11.94 -1.28 10.66
C THR A 14 11.11 -0.57 11.72
N ASP A 15 11.54 0.61 12.16
CA ASP A 15 10.93 1.33 13.28
C ASP A 15 9.59 2.00 12.92
N LEU A 16 9.46 2.59 11.73
CA LEU A 16 8.20 3.22 11.27
C LEU A 16 7.11 2.18 10.98
N ARG A 17 7.46 1.04 10.35
CA ARG A 17 6.53 -0.06 10.09
C ARG A 17 5.92 -0.62 11.38
N LEU A 18 6.73 -0.77 12.43
CA LEU A 18 6.31 -1.28 13.74
C LEU A 18 5.33 -0.36 14.45
N LYS A 19 5.29 0.94 14.12
CA LYS A 19 4.35 1.89 14.74
C LYS A 19 2.92 1.75 14.21
N LEU A 20 2.74 1.35 12.95
CA LEU A 20 1.42 1.20 12.34
C LEU A 20 0.80 -0.18 12.54
N VAL A 21 1.64 -1.23 12.60
CA VAL A 21 1.17 -2.60 12.77
C VAL A 21 0.81 -2.86 14.22
N SER A 22 -0.47 -3.06 14.49
CA SER A 22 -1.02 -3.36 15.82
C SER A 22 -1.19 -4.86 16.09
N TYR A 23 -1.11 -5.69 15.06
CA TYR A 23 -1.25 -7.14 15.16
C TYR A 23 -0.36 -7.86 14.14
N THR A 24 0.24 -8.98 14.53
CA THR A 24 1.03 -9.84 13.64
C THR A 24 0.49 -11.26 13.69
N GLY A 25 -0.04 -11.71 12.56
CA GLY A 25 -0.53 -13.08 12.38
C GLY A 25 0.01 -13.67 11.08
N LEU A 26 1.28 -14.17 11.13
CA LEU A 26 1.98 -14.58 9.93
C LEU A 26 1.32 -15.79 9.26
N SER A 27 1.21 -15.70 7.94
CA SER A 27 0.72 -16.74 7.05
C SER A 27 1.89 -17.55 6.46
N PRO A 28 1.78 -18.87 6.34
CA PRO A 28 2.72 -19.70 5.60
C PRO A 28 2.57 -19.57 4.07
N ASN A 29 1.47 -18.95 3.61
CA ASN A 29 1.10 -18.88 2.19
C ASN A 29 1.86 -17.75 1.48
N HIS A 30 3.14 -17.93 1.23
CA HIS A 30 3.96 -16.96 0.49
C HIS A 30 5.09 -17.66 -0.27
N SER A 31 5.66 -16.99 -1.25
CA SER A 31 6.74 -17.57 -2.09
C SER A 31 8.15 -17.17 -1.65
N GLY A 32 8.31 -16.73 -0.39
CA GLY A 32 9.59 -16.19 0.05
C GLY A 32 9.90 -14.84 -0.60
N ARG A 33 11.17 -14.49 -0.62
CA ARG A 33 11.65 -13.15 -0.99
C ARG A 33 11.25 -12.75 -2.41
N ARG A 34 10.84 -11.50 -2.57
CA ARG A 34 10.53 -10.90 -3.87
C ARG A 34 11.77 -10.88 -4.76
N THR A 35 11.54 -11.11 -6.05
CA THR A 35 12.57 -11.02 -7.10
C THR A 35 12.55 -9.68 -7.83
N CYS A 36 11.55 -8.83 -7.55
CA CYS A 36 11.39 -7.50 -8.13
C CYS A 36 11.28 -6.45 -7.02
N SER A 37 11.63 -5.20 -7.35
CA SER A 37 11.37 -4.04 -6.49
C SER A 37 9.87 -3.82 -6.32
N ILE A 38 9.47 -3.30 -5.16
CA ILE A 38 8.10 -2.89 -4.90
C ILE A 38 7.82 -1.63 -5.71
N SER A 39 6.82 -1.71 -6.58
CA SER A 39 6.38 -0.63 -7.47
C SER A 39 4.87 -0.56 -7.61
N ARG A 40 4.13 -1.44 -6.90
CA ARG A 40 2.67 -1.50 -6.95
C ARG A 40 2.08 -1.63 -5.54
N ILE A 41 0.87 -1.14 -5.37
CA ILE A 41 0.00 -1.44 -4.23
C ILE A 41 -1.31 -1.98 -4.79
N THR A 42 -1.80 -3.08 -4.21
CA THR A 42 -3.08 -3.69 -4.60
C THR A 42 -3.98 -3.78 -3.37
N PRO A 43 -4.90 -2.82 -3.16
CA PRO A 43 -5.90 -2.91 -2.12
C PRO A 43 -7.03 -3.86 -2.55
N HIS A 44 -7.52 -4.65 -1.57
CA HIS A 44 -8.59 -5.62 -1.72
C HIS A 44 -9.71 -5.34 -0.72
N ALA A 45 -10.88 -5.89 -0.99
CA ALA A 45 -11.99 -6.01 -0.03
C ALA A 45 -12.09 -7.46 0.44
N VAL A 46 -11.98 -7.69 1.76
CA VAL A 46 -12.04 -9.04 2.35
C VAL A 46 -13.46 -9.62 2.40
N VAL A 47 -14.46 -8.80 2.08
CA VAL A 47 -15.88 -9.16 2.11
C VAL A 47 -16.33 -9.63 3.51
N GLY A 48 -16.37 -8.65 4.43
CA GLY A 48 -16.76 -8.82 5.82
C GLY A 48 -16.20 -7.69 6.70
N GLN A 49 -17.00 -7.24 7.66
CA GLN A 49 -16.57 -6.30 8.70
C GLN A 49 -15.80 -7.04 9.79
N LEU A 50 -14.67 -7.64 9.40
CA LEU A 50 -13.85 -8.51 10.24
C LEU A 50 -12.85 -7.70 11.08
N SER A 51 -12.50 -8.25 12.25
CA SER A 51 -11.35 -7.72 13.00
C SER A 51 -10.02 -8.11 12.33
N VAL A 52 -8.96 -7.41 12.68
CA VAL A 52 -7.60 -7.66 12.14
C VAL A 52 -7.16 -9.11 12.42
N GLU A 53 -7.47 -9.65 13.59
CA GLU A 53 -7.15 -11.03 13.96
C GLU A 53 -7.88 -12.03 13.05
N ARG A 54 -9.18 -11.81 12.81
CA ARG A 54 -9.98 -12.69 11.95
C ARG A 54 -9.50 -12.67 10.51
N ILE A 55 -9.07 -11.53 9.98
CA ILE A 55 -8.51 -11.47 8.63
C ILE A 55 -7.20 -12.25 8.56
N CYS A 56 -6.29 -12.06 9.51
CA CYS A 56 -5.04 -12.83 9.57
C CYS A 56 -5.32 -14.34 9.69
N ASP A 57 -6.29 -14.75 10.51
CA ASP A 57 -6.65 -16.15 10.70
C ASP A 57 -7.15 -16.83 9.41
N CYS A 58 -7.80 -16.06 8.51
CA CYS A 58 -8.21 -16.58 7.20
C CYS A 58 -7.02 -17.08 6.34
N PHE A 59 -5.81 -16.64 6.62
CA PHE A 59 -4.61 -16.95 5.84
C PHE A 59 -3.61 -17.86 6.55
N LYS A 60 -3.92 -18.33 7.77
CA LYS A 60 -3.01 -19.23 8.53
C LYS A 60 -2.98 -20.65 8.01
N ASP A 61 -4.10 -21.13 7.47
CA ASP A 61 -4.17 -22.48 6.91
C ASP A 61 -3.40 -22.51 5.56
N SER A 62 -2.43 -23.42 5.45
CA SER A 62 -1.66 -23.62 4.23
C SER A 62 -2.51 -24.11 3.06
N SER A 63 -3.61 -24.81 3.33
CA SER A 63 -4.55 -25.28 2.30
C SER A 63 -5.31 -24.12 1.63
N ARG A 64 -5.37 -22.96 2.25
CA ARG A 64 -6.02 -21.75 1.70
C ARG A 64 -5.38 -21.28 0.42
N GLN A 65 -4.08 -21.49 0.23
CA GLN A 65 -3.30 -21.07 -0.95
C GLN A 65 -3.51 -19.59 -1.33
N ALA A 66 -3.73 -18.74 -0.32
CA ALA A 66 -3.92 -17.31 -0.46
C ALA A 66 -3.38 -16.57 0.77
N SER A 67 -2.96 -15.33 0.58
CA SER A 67 -2.49 -14.43 1.65
C SER A 67 -2.44 -13.00 1.16
N CYS A 68 -2.24 -12.05 2.09
CA CYS A 68 -1.90 -10.65 1.82
C CYS A 68 -0.66 -10.25 2.61
N ASN A 69 -0.03 -9.11 2.25
CA ASN A 69 1.04 -8.57 3.08
C ASN A 69 0.46 -7.94 4.36
N TYR A 70 -0.50 -7.07 4.21
CA TYR A 70 -1.18 -6.40 5.31
C TYR A 70 -2.68 -6.62 5.26
N CYS A 71 -3.33 -6.46 6.40
CA CYS A 71 -4.77 -6.36 6.47
C CYS A 71 -5.18 -5.17 7.35
N ILE A 72 -6.41 -4.68 7.16
CA ILE A 72 -7.00 -3.60 7.94
C ILE A 72 -8.35 -4.08 8.47
N GLY A 73 -8.46 -4.17 9.79
CA GLY A 73 -9.69 -4.56 10.48
C GLY A 73 -10.77 -3.48 10.43
N ALA A 74 -12.00 -3.85 10.76
CA ALA A 74 -13.16 -2.95 10.71
C ALA A 74 -13.07 -1.75 11.68
N ASP A 75 -12.15 -1.78 12.61
CA ASP A 75 -11.79 -0.71 13.55
C ASP A 75 -10.59 0.13 13.10
N GLY A 76 -10.05 -0.11 11.90
CA GLY A 76 -8.88 0.58 11.35
C GLY A 76 -7.53 0.04 11.84
N ARG A 77 -7.48 -0.95 12.74
CA ARG A 77 -6.21 -1.58 13.13
C ARG A 77 -5.57 -2.28 11.95
N ILE A 78 -4.23 -2.19 11.89
CA ILE A 78 -3.43 -2.77 10.80
C ILE A 78 -2.73 -4.04 11.30
N GLY A 79 -2.84 -5.11 10.50
CA GLY A 79 -2.19 -6.40 10.74
C GLY A 79 -1.14 -6.72 9.69
N LEU A 80 -0.12 -7.48 10.10
CA LEU A 80 0.90 -8.05 9.23
C LEU A 80 0.64 -9.55 9.03
N CYS A 81 0.36 -9.98 7.80
CA CYS A 81 0.13 -11.38 7.44
C CYS A 81 1.33 -12.01 6.72
N VAL A 82 1.98 -11.27 5.83
CA VAL A 82 3.21 -11.71 5.15
C VAL A 82 4.19 -10.54 5.14
N ASP A 83 5.44 -10.77 5.51
CA ASP A 83 6.46 -9.74 5.49
C ASP A 83 6.51 -9.06 4.11
N GLU A 84 6.65 -7.73 4.09
CA GLU A 84 6.62 -6.94 2.86
C GLU A 84 7.72 -7.33 1.86
N GLN A 85 8.84 -7.87 2.36
CA GLN A 85 9.91 -8.38 1.50
C GLN A 85 9.55 -9.69 0.80
N ASN A 86 8.50 -10.37 1.23
CA ASN A 86 8.03 -11.63 0.67
C ASN A 86 6.83 -11.40 -0.26
N ARG A 87 6.73 -12.24 -1.30
CA ARG A 87 5.60 -12.25 -2.20
C ARG A 87 4.41 -12.98 -1.57
N SER A 88 3.35 -12.26 -1.25
CA SER A 88 2.05 -12.82 -0.89
C SER A 88 1.34 -13.47 -2.10
N TRP A 89 0.25 -14.19 -1.87
CA TRP A 89 -0.59 -14.81 -2.89
C TRP A 89 -1.99 -14.20 -2.85
N CYS A 90 -2.16 -13.01 -3.43
CA CYS A 90 -3.37 -12.20 -3.23
C CYS A 90 -4.14 -11.88 -4.50
N SER A 91 -3.45 -11.43 -5.55
CA SER A 91 -4.11 -10.87 -6.73
C SER A 91 -4.42 -11.88 -7.84
N SER A 92 -4.12 -13.17 -7.64
CA SER A 92 -4.18 -14.20 -8.68
C SER A 92 -3.19 -13.97 -9.85
N SER A 93 -2.24 -13.06 -9.69
CA SER A 93 -1.18 -12.76 -10.66
C SER A 93 0.18 -12.78 -9.97
N ARG A 94 1.00 -13.79 -10.33
CA ARG A 94 2.37 -13.89 -9.82
C ARG A 94 3.18 -12.62 -10.13
N ASP A 95 3.07 -12.08 -11.32
CA ASP A 95 3.81 -10.88 -11.73
C ASP A 95 3.39 -9.66 -10.92
N ASN A 96 2.09 -9.46 -10.72
CA ASN A 96 1.60 -8.38 -9.89
C ASN A 96 2.06 -8.55 -8.44
N ASP A 97 1.86 -9.73 -7.84
CA ASP A 97 2.21 -9.98 -6.44
C ASP A 97 3.72 -9.89 -6.18
N GLN A 98 4.58 -10.10 -7.17
CA GLN A 98 6.02 -9.86 -7.06
C GLN A 98 6.37 -8.37 -6.87
N ARG A 99 5.57 -7.48 -7.45
CA ARG A 99 5.79 -6.02 -7.44
C ARG A 99 4.86 -5.29 -6.47
N ALA A 100 3.78 -5.93 -6.03
CA ALA A 100 2.73 -5.29 -5.24
C ALA A 100 2.84 -5.61 -3.75
N VAL A 101 2.69 -4.59 -2.92
CA VAL A 101 2.22 -4.77 -1.55
C VAL A 101 0.71 -4.90 -1.59
N THR A 102 0.19 -6.02 -1.08
CA THR A 102 -1.23 -6.36 -1.10
C THR A 102 -1.87 -6.12 0.26
N ILE A 103 -3.05 -5.52 0.28
CA ILE A 103 -3.72 -5.08 1.51
C ILE A 103 -5.19 -5.54 1.49
N GLU A 104 -5.58 -6.42 2.40
CA GLU A 104 -6.97 -6.84 2.58
C GLU A 104 -7.67 -5.91 3.57
N CYS A 105 -8.75 -5.25 3.13
CA CYS A 105 -9.48 -4.27 3.92
C CYS A 105 -10.85 -4.82 4.33
N ALA A 106 -11.23 -4.66 5.59
CA ALA A 106 -12.59 -4.94 6.04
C ALA A 106 -13.60 -4.11 5.24
N SER A 107 -14.69 -4.74 4.82
CA SER A 107 -15.71 -4.15 3.96
C SER A 107 -17.07 -4.77 4.21
N ASP A 108 -18.12 -4.22 3.61
CA ASP A 108 -19.43 -4.84 3.62
C ASP A 108 -19.44 -6.19 2.90
N LEU A 109 -20.45 -7.01 3.19
CA LEU A 109 -20.62 -8.37 2.65
C LEU A 109 -21.09 -8.38 1.19
N THR A 110 -21.69 -7.28 0.72
CA THR A 110 -22.28 -7.17 -0.61
C THR A 110 -21.71 -5.96 -1.35
N GLU A 111 -21.77 -5.99 -2.67
CA GLU A 111 -21.46 -4.80 -3.49
C GLU A 111 -22.28 -3.59 -3.00
N PRO A 112 -21.66 -2.43 -2.90
CA PRO A 112 -20.37 -2.04 -3.47
C PRO A 112 -19.15 -2.37 -2.59
N TYR A 113 -19.25 -3.21 -1.56
CA TYR A 113 -18.21 -3.56 -0.57
C TYR A 113 -17.66 -2.31 0.11
N ALA A 114 -18.55 -1.49 0.66
CA ALA A 114 -18.19 -0.26 1.31
C ALA A 114 -17.28 -0.50 2.51
N MET A 115 -16.31 0.37 2.68
CA MET A 115 -15.40 0.37 3.83
C MET A 115 -15.83 1.45 4.81
N LYS A 116 -15.67 1.19 6.11
CA LYS A 116 -15.86 2.21 7.15
C LYS A 116 -14.81 3.31 7.02
N PRO A 117 -15.11 4.54 7.52
CA PRO A 117 -14.16 5.66 7.50
C PRO A 117 -12.80 5.32 8.12
N GLU A 118 -12.79 4.55 9.22
CA GLU A 118 -11.59 4.13 9.94
C GLU A 118 -10.71 3.22 9.07
N VAL A 119 -11.33 2.30 8.33
CA VAL A 119 -10.65 1.39 7.40
C VAL A 119 -10.02 2.17 6.25
N TYR A 120 -10.76 3.10 5.66
CA TYR A 120 -10.26 3.91 4.55
C TYR A 120 -9.14 4.87 5.00
N SER A 121 -9.27 5.47 6.18
CA SER A 121 -8.22 6.32 6.77
C SER A 121 -6.93 5.53 7.01
N ALA A 122 -7.05 4.33 7.61
CA ALA A 122 -5.91 3.43 7.82
C ALA A 122 -5.28 2.96 6.51
N LEU A 123 -6.08 2.75 5.44
CA LEU A 123 -5.57 2.42 4.11
C LEU A 123 -4.72 3.56 3.54
N VAL A 124 -5.17 4.82 3.64
CA VAL A 124 -4.38 5.99 3.21
C VAL A 124 -3.07 6.07 3.99
N GLU A 125 -3.12 5.92 5.31
CA GLU A 125 -1.94 5.99 6.18
C GLU A 125 -0.94 4.88 5.87
N LEU A 126 -1.38 3.63 5.77
CA LEU A 126 -0.54 2.48 5.43
C LEU A 126 0.10 2.63 4.05
N CYS A 127 -0.67 3.01 3.03
CA CYS A 127 -0.15 3.23 1.68
C CYS A 127 0.88 4.35 1.64
N THR A 128 0.66 5.43 2.40
CA THR A 128 1.62 6.55 2.52
C THR A 128 2.94 6.07 3.14
N ASP A 129 2.86 5.28 4.21
CA ASP A 129 4.03 4.70 4.87
C ASP A 129 4.79 3.73 3.94
N ILE A 130 4.07 2.84 3.22
CA ILE A 130 4.66 1.95 2.21
C ILE A 130 5.39 2.76 1.15
N CYS A 131 4.79 3.82 0.63
CA CYS A 131 5.42 4.70 -0.37
C CYS A 131 6.70 5.33 0.17
N ARG A 132 6.67 5.91 1.37
CA ARG A 132 7.85 6.52 2.02
C ARG A 132 9.00 5.53 2.17
N ARG A 133 8.71 4.34 2.72
CA ARG A 133 9.72 3.30 2.96
C ARG A 133 10.34 2.76 1.67
N ASN A 134 9.61 2.84 0.55
CA ASN A 134 10.08 2.40 -0.75
C ASN A 134 10.56 3.55 -1.65
N GLY A 135 10.73 4.77 -1.12
CA GLY A 135 11.24 5.93 -1.86
C GLY A 135 10.28 6.44 -2.95
N LYS A 136 8.98 6.20 -2.79
CA LYS A 136 7.93 6.56 -3.75
C LYS A 136 7.28 7.87 -3.35
N ARG A 137 7.32 8.84 -4.26
CA ARG A 137 6.79 10.19 -4.04
C ARG A 137 5.43 10.43 -4.69
N ARG A 138 5.13 9.66 -5.72
CA ARG A 138 3.90 9.79 -6.50
C ARG A 138 3.17 8.46 -6.58
N VAL A 139 1.87 8.49 -6.35
CA VAL A 139 0.99 7.35 -6.61
C VAL A 139 0.22 7.57 -7.89
N VAL A 140 0.23 6.59 -8.77
CA VAL A 140 -0.40 6.64 -10.09
C VAL A 140 -1.60 5.72 -10.09
N TRP A 141 -2.76 6.24 -10.52
CA TRP A 141 -3.94 5.46 -10.85
C TRP A 141 -4.32 5.66 -12.30
N ILE A 142 -4.42 4.59 -13.04
CA ILE A 142 -4.88 4.55 -14.44
C ILE A 142 -6.07 3.59 -14.47
N SER A 143 -7.27 4.08 -14.76
CA SER A 143 -8.50 3.29 -14.71
C SER A 143 -8.61 2.22 -15.79
N ASP A 144 -7.96 2.44 -16.92
CA ASP A 144 -7.87 1.47 -18.01
C ASP A 144 -6.81 0.41 -17.68
N ARG A 145 -7.23 -0.85 -17.63
CA ARG A 145 -6.39 -2.01 -17.25
C ARG A 145 -5.15 -2.13 -18.15
N ASP A 146 -5.36 -2.07 -19.46
CA ASP A 146 -4.28 -2.41 -20.41
C ASP A 146 -3.25 -1.29 -20.46
N LYS A 147 -3.70 -0.03 -20.36
CA LYS A 147 -2.81 1.13 -20.18
C LYS A 147 -2.06 1.06 -18.86
N ALA A 148 -2.73 0.69 -17.77
CA ALA A 148 -2.09 0.56 -16.46
C ALA A 148 -1.03 -0.54 -16.44
N LEU A 149 -1.32 -1.70 -17.03
CA LEU A 149 -0.39 -2.84 -17.03
C LEU A 149 0.79 -2.65 -18.00
N SER A 150 0.63 -1.83 -19.03
CA SER A 150 1.70 -1.43 -19.96
C SER A 150 2.46 -0.18 -19.51
N TYR A 151 2.00 0.50 -18.44
CA TYR A 151 2.65 1.70 -17.93
C TYR A 151 4.02 1.40 -17.32
N GLU A 152 5.05 2.11 -17.80
CA GLU A 152 6.39 2.05 -17.22
C GLU A 152 6.44 2.90 -15.95
N VAL A 153 6.36 2.23 -14.82
CA VAL A 153 6.38 2.87 -13.49
C VAL A 153 7.77 3.44 -13.22
N LYS A 154 7.88 4.75 -13.03
CA LYS A 154 9.14 5.43 -12.73
C LYS A 154 9.68 5.07 -11.35
N PRO A 155 10.99 5.26 -11.10
CA PRO A 155 11.62 4.88 -9.82
C PRO A 155 10.95 5.49 -8.58
N ASP A 156 10.42 6.71 -8.69
CA ASP A 156 9.76 7.45 -7.61
C ASP A 156 8.23 7.30 -7.60
N GLU A 157 7.68 6.45 -8.48
CA GLU A 157 6.24 6.21 -8.58
C GLU A 157 5.81 4.86 -7.98
N MET A 158 4.57 4.81 -7.52
CA MET A 158 3.86 3.62 -7.07
C MET A 158 2.56 3.50 -7.86
N LEU A 159 2.34 2.38 -8.55
CA LEU A 159 1.11 2.15 -9.33
C LEU A 159 0.06 1.43 -8.47
N LEU A 160 -1.16 1.94 -8.45
CA LEU A 160 -2.30 1.20 -7.91
C LEU A 160 -2.79 0.18 -8.95
N THR A 161 -3.01 -1.05 -8.48
CA THR A 161 -3.62 -2.13 -9.26
C THR A 161 -4.76 -2.75 -8.48
N VAL A 162 -5.64 -3.51 -9.15
CA VAL A 162 -6.81 -4.11 -8.52
C VAL A 162 -6.98 -5.57 -8.93
N HIS A 163 -7.52 -6.40 -8.02
CA HIS A 163 -7.68 -7.84 -8.22
C HIS A 163 -8.52 -8.19 -9.46
N ARG A 164 -9.59 -7.43 -9.72
CA ARG A 164 -10.47 -7.66 -10.89
C ARG A 164 -9.78 -7.57 -12.25
N TRP A 165 -8.57 -7.03 -12.31
CA TRP A 165 -7.78 -7.01 -13.54
C TRP A 165 -7.11 -8.35 -13.85
N PHE A 166 -6.93 -9.19 -12.84
CA PHE A 166 -6.15 -10.43 -12.93
C PHE A 166 -7.01 -11.69 -12.83
N ALA A 167 -8.23 -11.55 -12.30
CA ALA A 167 -9.17 -12.66 -12.15
C ALA A 167 -10.63 -12.19 -12.30
N ARG A 168 -11.54 -13.12 -12.56
CA ARG A 168 -12.99 -12.86 -12.57
C ARG A 168 -13.49 -12.64 -11.14
N LYS A 169 -13.23 -11.48 -10.59
CA LYS A 169 -13.58 -11.06 -9.21
C LYS A 169 -14.17 -9.66 -9.23
N SER A 170 -15.09 -9.37 -8.33
CA SER A 170 -15.60 -8.00 -8.07
C SER A 170 -14.66 -7.17 -7.21
N CYS A 171 -13.73 -7.80 -6.48
CA CYS A 171 -12.74 -7.12 -5.64
C CYS A 171 -11.95 -6.05 -6.43
N PRO A 172 -11.76 -4.85 -5.86
CA PRO A 172 -12.03 -4.42 -4.49
C PRO A 172 -13.45 -3.85 -4.25
N GLY A 173 -14.40 -4.07 -5.14
CA GLY A 173 -15.75 -3.49 -5.11
C GLY A 173 -15.83 -2.11 -5.73
N ASN A 174 -17.05 -1.71 -6.11
CA ASN A 174 -17.25 -0.43 -6.79
C ASN A 174 -17.01 0.75 -5.85
N TRP A 175 -17.27 0.58 -4.55
CA TRP A 175 -17.02 1.63 -3.57
C TRP A 175 -15.54 2.11 -3.58
N LEU A 176 -14.59 1.18 -3.58
CA LEU A 176 -13.17 1.55 -3.62
C LEU A 176 -12.73 1.94 -5.03
N MET A 177 -13.25 1.30 -6.08
CA MET A 177 -12.95 1.65 -7.47
C MET A 177 -13.20 3.13 -7.76
N GLU A 178 -14.32 3.67 -7.30
CA GLU A 178 -14.67 5.09 -7.47
C GLU A 178 -13.74 6.04 -6.70
N ARG A 179 -13.01 5.52 -5.70
CA ARG A 179 -12.14 6.30 -4.82
C ARG A 179 -10.65 6.15 -5.11
N LEU A 180 -10.25 5.29 -6.05
CA LEU A 180 -8.82 5.02 -6.32
C LEU A 180 -8.07 6.26 -6.81
N SER A 181 -8.69 7.13 -7.61
CA SER A 181 -8.07 8.40 -8.01
C SER A 181 -7.82 9.29 -6.80
N SER A 182 -8.85 9.51 -5.97
CA SER A 182 -8.72 10.29 -4.73
C SER A 182 -7.75 9.64 -3.73
N LEU A 183 -7.69 8.31 -3.68
CA LEU A 183 -6.71 7.59 -2.85
C LEU A 183 -5.29 7.91 -3.30
N ALA A 184 -5.02 7.83 -4.60
CA ALA A 184 -3.71 8.15 -5.18
C ALA A 184 -3.27 9.59 -4.86
N ASP A 185 -4.19 10.55 -4.99
CA ASP A 185 -3.93 11.95 -4.68
C ASP A 185 -3.62 12.16 -3.19
N LYS A 186 -4.44 11.58 -2.29
CA LYS A 186 -4.24 11.69 -0.84
C LYS A 186 -2.89 11.14 -0.38
N ILE A 187 -2.48 9.99 -0.91
CA ILE A 187 -1.19 9.38 -0.57
C ILE A 187 -0.04 10.26 -1.07
N SER A 188 -0.13 10.77 -2.31
CA SER A 188 0.88 11.64 -2.89
C SER A 188 1.05 12.93 -2.10
N LEU A 189 -0.04 13.59 -1.69
CA LEU A 189 -0.01 14.81 -0.88
C LEU A 189 0.52 14.57 0.54
N SER A 190 0.06 13.52 1.21
CA SER A 190 0.46 13.19 2.59
C SER A 190 1.95 12.84 2.71
N GLY A 191 2.52 12.26 1.65
CA GLY A 191 3.94 11.91 1.60
C GLY A 191 4.87 13.12 1.64
N TRP A 192 4.43 14.28 1.15
CA TRP A 192 5.27 15.48 1.02
C TRP A 192 5.23 16.42 2.23
N GLN A 193 4.11 16.51 2.95
CA GLN A 193 3.97 17.46 4.07
C GLN A 193 4.93 17.16 5.23
N GLY A 194 5.21 15.88 5.53
CA GLY A 194 6.16 15.50 6.59
C GLY A 194 7.62 15.77 6.26
N ASP A 195 8.02 15.62 5.00
CA ASP A 195 9.42 15.83 4.58
C ASP A 195 9.77 17.31 4.45
N TRP A 196 8.82 18.16 4.06
CA TRP A 196 9.01 19.60 3.98
C TRP A 196 9.25 20.23 5.35
N GLU A 197 8.46 19.88 6.36
CA GLU A 197 8.64 20.39 7.71
C GLU A 197 9.93 19.89 8.37
N SER A 198 10.33 18.65 8.10
CA SER A 198 11.60 18.09 8.55
C SER A 198 12.79 18.73 7.84
N ALA A 199 12.70 18.95 6.53
CA ALA A 199 13.74 19.60 5.73
C ALA A 199 13.97 21.07 6.14
N ILE A 200 12.92 21.79 6.51
CA ILE A 200 13.03 23.16 7.05
C ILE A 200 13.73 23.16 8.41
N ARG A 201 13.40 22.22 9.31
CA ARG A 201 14.00 22.11 10.63
C ARG A 201 15.49 21.73 10.59
N HIS A 202 15.91 20.91 9.62
CA HIS A 202 17.31 20.46 9.52
C HIS A 202 18.21 21.33 8.67
N ARG A 203 17.68 22.25 7.86
CA ARG A 203 18.50 23.11 6.98
C ARG A 203 18.75 24.51 7.51
N GLY A 204 18.38 24.87 8.73
CA GLY A 204 18.72 26.16 9.31
C GLY A 204 18.57 27.32 8.32
N VAL A 205 17.47 27.41 7.56
CA VAL A 205 17.26 28.49 6.60
C VAL A 205 16.93 29.74 7.40
N SER A 206 17.98 30.55 7.61
CA SER A 206 17.85 31.94 8.05
C SER A 206 16.92 32.69 7.08
N GLY A 207 15.95 33.37 7.63
CA GLY A 207 14.83 34.08 7.08
C GLY A 207 15.03 34.97 5.85
N ILE A 208 15.12 34.41 4.69
CA ILE A 208 14.96 35.13 3.42
C ILE A 208 14.30 34.17 2.43
N ASP A 209 12.99 33.94 2.51
CA ASP A 209 12.17 33.46 1.39
C ASP A 209 10.68 33.32 1.80
N ARG A 210 10.22 34.25 2.67
CA ARG A 210 8.81 34.35 3.07
C ARG A 210 7.96 35.22 2.13
N ILE A 211 8.48 35.62 0.96
CA ILE A 211 7.82 36.61 0.11
C ILE A 211 7.53 36.06 -1.31
N LEU A 212 6.96 34.88 -1.47
CA LEU A 212 6.48 34.48 -2.81
C LEU A 212 5.26 33.53 -2.82
N LEU A 213 4.43 33.54 -1.79
CA LEU A 213 3.18 32.72 -1.77
C LEU A 213 1.90 33.52 -1.50
N HIS A 214 1.92 34.82 -1.80
CA HIS A 214 0.68 35.62 -1.86
C HIS A 214 0.70 36.49 -3.11
N ARG A 215 0.40 35.91 -4.27
CA ARG A 215 -0.21 36.61 -5.41
C ARG A 215 -0.71 35.61 -6.44
N THR A 216 -2.02 35.72 -6.63
CA THR A 216 -3.00 35.19 -7.60
C THR A 216 -3.57 33.83 -7.31
#